data_d1f54c681e80461d6c9de178df8f02be
#
_entry.id   d1f54c681e80461d6c9de178df8f02be
#
_cell.length_a   1.000
_cell.length_b   1.000
_cell.length_c   1.000
_cell.angle_alpha   90.00
_cell.angle_beta   90.00
_cell.angle_gamma   90.00
#
_symmetry.space_group_name_H-M   'P 1'
#
loop_
_entity.id
_entity.type
_entity.pdbx_description
1 polymer ?
#
loop_
_entity_poly.entity_id
_entity_poly.type
_entity_poly.pdbx_seq_one_letter_code
_entity_poly.pdbx_strand_id
1 'polypeptide(L)'
;MNDQQLQNLVEKISLEYFNRQFKHKAVFNKRLRTTGGRYILQTGNIEINKKYYDVYGEKELIGIIKHELCHYHLHQNKMGYRHKDQHFKQLASQVGAPRYCTPLPETLERKRSVQIYQYQCSNCGLIYKRKRRVDTNRFVCGKCGGRLVKVDE
;
A
#
# COMPACT_ATOMS: atom_id res chain seq x y z
N MET A 1 18.59 12.52 4.01
CA MET A 1 18.70 12.21 2.56
C MET A 1 17.81 13.17 1.78
N ASN A 2 18.34 13.78 0.73
CA ASN A 2 17.62 14.64 -0.22
C ASN A 2 17.31 13.90 -1.53
N ASP A 3 16.62 14.54 -2.47
CA ASP A 3 16.22 13.90 -3.74
C ASP A 3 17.41 13.51 -4.62
N GLN A 4 18.49 14.30 -4.62
CA GLN A 4 19.70 13.95 -5.38
C GLN A 4 20.40 12.71 -4.83
N GLN A 5 20.47 12.58 -3.51
CA GLN A 5 21.01 11.38 -2.86
C GLN A 5 20.14 10.15 -3.11
N LEU A 6 18.80 10.34 -3.11
CA LEU A 6 17.86 9.28 -3.48
C LEU A 6 18.06 8.84 -4.94
N GLN A 7 18.17 9.79 -5.88
CA GLN A 7 18.43 9.50 -7.29
C GLN A 7 19.69 8.65 -7.45
N ASN A 8 20.79 9.07 -6.85
CA ASN A 8 22.07 8.34 -6.92
C ASN A 8 21.95 6.93 -6.32
N LEU A 9 21.21 6.77 -5.23
CA LEU A 9 20.98 5.49 -4.58
C LEU A 9 20.15 4.56 -5.48
N VAL A 10 19.09 5.07 -6.11
CA VAL A 10 18.23 4.30 -7.03
C VAL A 10 19.02 3.84 -8.24
N GLU A 11 19.83 4.71 -8.85
CA GLU A 11 20.71 4.38 -9.98
C GLU A 11 21.73 3.31 -9.60
N LYS A 12 22.35 3.44 -8.43
CA LYS A 12 23.30 2.44 -7.91
C LYS A 12 22.64 1.09 -7.71
N ILE A 13 21.49 1.03 -7.04
CA ILE A 13 20.74 -0.21 -6.81
C ILE A 13 20.31 -0.85 -8.13
N SER A 14 19.88 -0.03 -9.09
CA SER A 14 19.48 -0.50 -10.42
C SER A 14 20.64 -1.20 -11.14
N LEU A 15 21.82 -0.62 -11.13
CA LEU A 15 23.01 -1.25 -11.72
C LEU A 15 23.46 -2.50 -10.97
N GLU A 16 23.51 -2.43 -9.64
CA GLU A 16 24.04 -3.50 -8.79
C GLU A 16 23.17 -4.75 -8.80
N TYR A 17 21.84 -4.60 -8.70
CA TYR A 17 20.92 -5.74 -8.55
C TYR A 17 20.21 -6.14 -9.84
N PHE A 18 20.01 -5.22 -10.79
CA PHE A 18 19.29 -5.49 -12.04
C PHE A 18 20.20 -5.48 -13.26
N ASN A 19 21.46 -5.06 -13.10
CA ASN A 19 22.44 -4.91 -14.20
C ASN A 19 21.91 -4.01 -15.33
N ARG A 20 21.10 -3.01 -14.99
CA ARG A 20 20.45 -2.07 -15.92
C ARG A 20 20.42 -0.68 -15.33
N GLN A 21 20.53 0.32 -16.19
CA GLN A 21 20.45 1.72 -15.78
C GLN A 21 19.00 2.14 -15.47
N PHE A 22 18.83 2.94 -14.43
CA PHE A 22 17.62 3.70 -14.20
C PHE A 22 17.74 5.05 -14.89
N LYS A 23 16.89 5.33 -15.89
CA LYS A 23 16.98 6.49 -16.78
C LYS A 23 15.99 7.61 -16.47
N HIS A 24 15.17 7.44 -15.46
CA HIS A 24 14.10 8.38 -15.10
C HIS A 24 14.41 9.04 -13.75
N LYS A 25 13.42 9.71 -13.16
CA LYS A 25 13.59 10.43 -11.91
C LYS A 25 13.11 9.63 -10.71
N ALA A 26 13.86 9.70 -9.62
CA ALA A 26 13.45 9.21 -8.31
C ALA A 26 13.40 10.39 -7.34
N VAL A 27 12.26 10.58 -6.69
CA VAL A 27 12.02 11.71 -5.77
C VAL A 27 11.27 11.27 -4.53
N PHE A 28 11.42 12.00 -3.44
CA PHE A 28 10.58 11.85 -2.27
C PHE A 28 9.24 12.55 -2.48
N ASN A 29 8.13 11.84 -2.24
CA ASN A 29 6.79 12.41 -2.30
C ASN A 29 6.15 12.46 -0.92
N LYS A 30 6.01 13.66 -0.36
CA LYS A 30 5.40 13.90 0.97
C LYS A 30 3.89 13.59 1.02
N ARG A 31 3.23 13.46 -0.13
CA ARG A 31 1.79 13.13 -0.21
C ARG A 31 1.50 11.65 -0.01
N LEU A 32 2.51 10.78 -0.15
CA LEU A 32 2.37 9.37 0.16
C LEU A 32 2.19 9.18 1.67
N ARG A 33 1.12 8.50 2.08
CA ARG A 33 0.77 8.33 3.50
C ARG A 33 1.11 6.93 4.01
N THR A 34 0.59 5.91 3.37
CA THR A 34 0.68 4.51 3.81
C THR A 34 1.48 3.62 2.87
N THR A 35 1.74 4.10 1.67
CA THR A 35 2.52 3.40 0.65
C THR A 35 3.99 3.77 0.77
N GLY A 36 4.88 2.79 0.75
CA GLY A 36 6.33 3.02 0.84
C GLY A 36 6.91 3.70 -0.38
N GLY A 37 6.42 3.33 -1.56
CA GLY A 37 6.80 3.92 -2.83
C GLY A 37 5.74 3.68 -3.90
N ARG A 38 5.93 4.25 -5.07
CA ARG A 38 5.16 3.96 -6.27
C ARG A 38 5.96 4.19 -7.54
N TYR A 39 5.73 3.35 -8.52
CA TYR A 39 6.20 3.53 -9.88
C TYR A 39 5.09 4.15 -10.74
N ILE A 40 5.39 5.22 -11.48
CA ILE A 40 4.42 5.95 -12.29
C ILE A 40 4.57 5.50 -13.76
N LEU A 41 3.57 4.78 -14.26
CA LEU A 41 3.59 4.20 -15.62
C LEU A 41 3.73 5.26 -16.71
N GLN A 42 3.07 6.42 -16.57
CA GLN A 42 3.05 7.47 -17.61
C GLN A 42 4.40 8.18 -17.76
N THR A 43 5.14 8.34 -16.67
CA THR A 43 6.40 9.11 -16.66
C THR A 43 7.65 8.25 -16.54
N GLY A 44 7.51 7.01 -16.05
CA GLY A 44 8.64 6.16 -15.70
C GLY A 44 9.34 6.54 -14.40
N ASN A 45 8.81 7.52 -13.66
CA ASN A 45 9.42 7.99 -12.43
C ASN A 45 9.07 7.09 -11.25
N ILE A 46 9.94 7.11 -10.24
CA ILE A 46 9.73 6.45 -8.95
C ILE A 46 9.57 7.51 -7.87
N GLU A 47 8.53 7.38 -7.08
CA GLU A 47 8.30 8.22 -5.91
C GLU A 47 8.40 7.38 -4.65
N ILE A 48 9.10 7.90 -3.65
CA ILE A 48 9.36 7.22 -2.38
C ILE A 48 8.77 8.04 -1.22
N ASN A 49 8.18 7.35 -0.28
CA ASN A 49 7.71 7.96 0.96
C ASN A 49 8.87 8.10 1.96
N LYS A 50 9.30 9.34 2.18
CA LYS A 50 10.43 9.63 3.07
C LYS A 50 10.23 9.14 4.50
N LYS A 51 8.99 9.03 4.98
CA LYS A 51 8.68 8.53 6.33
C LYS A 51 9.26 7.15 6.62
N TYR A 52 9.30 6.27 5.61
CA TYR A 52 9.89 4.94 5.79
C TYR A 52 11.39 4.99 6.03
N TYR A 53 12.10 5.89 5.36
CA TYR A 53 13.51 6.14 5.63
C TYR A 53 13.72 6.75 7.03
N ASP A 54 12.91 7.74 7.40
CA ASP A 54 13.03 8.43 8.68
C ASP A 54 12.73 7.51 9.87
N VAL A 55 11.79 6.58 9.73
CA VAL A 55 11.37 5.65 10.79
C VAL A 55 12.22 4.37 10.84
N TYR A 56 12.49 3.76 9.70
CA TYR A 56 13.12 2.43 9.63
C TYR A 56 14.53 2.44 9.07
N GLY A 57 15.02 3.56 8.56
CA GLY A 57 16.36 3.71 8.04
C GLY A 57 16.56 3.21 6.61
N GLU A 58 17.84 3.07 6.23
CA GLU A 58 18.25 2.80 4.85
C GLU A 58 17.89 1.39 4.38
N LYS A 59 17.91 0.41 5.25
CA LYS A 59 17.57 -0.99 4.90
C LYS A 59 16.15 -1.12 4.35
N GLU A 60 15.18 -0.49 4.99
CA GLU A 60 13.78 -0.48 4.53
C GLU A 60 13.66 0.30 3.21
N LEU A 61 14.34 1.45 3.12
CA LEU A 61 14.40 2.25 1.90
C LEU A 61 14.91 1.44 0.70
N ILE A 62 16.00 0.69 0.87
CA ILE A 62 16.56 -0.17 -0.18
C ILE A 62 15.54 -1.23 -0.62
N GLY A 63 14.83 -1.84 0.32
CA GLY A 63 13.76 -2.80 0.01
C GLY A 63 12.65 -2.20 -0.85
N ILE A 64 12.18 -1.00 -0.50
CA ILE A 64 11.17 -0.27 -1.26
C ILE A 64 11.70 0.08 -2.65
N ILE A 65 12.91 0.60 -2.76
CA ILE A 65 13.54 0.93 -4.05
C ILE A 65 13.62 -0.30 -4.95
N LYS A 66 14.07 -1.44 -4.44
CA LYS A 66 14.11 -2.70 -5.20
C LYS A 66 12.73 -3.11 -5.71
N HIS A 67 11.70 -2.97 -4.89
CA HIS A 67 10.33 -3.27 -5.27
C HIS A 67 9.85 -2.40 -6.44
N GLU A 68 10.06 -1.10 -6.35
CA GLU A 68 9.66 -0.16 -7.43
C GLU A 68 10.50 -0.34 -8.69
N LEU A 69 11.79 -0.68 -8.56
CA LEU A 69 12.65 -1.02 -9.70
C LEU A 69 12.22 -2.32 -10.41
N CYS A 70 11.63 -3.28 -9.69
CA CYS A 70 11.02 -4.46 -10.34
C CYS A 70 9.88 -4.03 -11.28
N HIS A 71 8.98 -3.17 -10.82
CA HIS A 71 7.92 -2.61 -11.68
C HIS A 71 8.51 -1.85 -12.86
N TYR A 72 9.48 -0.98 -12.61
CA TYR A 72 10.15 -0.16 -13.59
C TYR A 72 10.79 -1.00 -14.71
N HIS A 73 11.70 -1.90 -14.37
CA HIS A 73 12.43 -2.68 -15.37
C HIS A 73 11.55 -3.63 -16.17
N LEU A 74 10.56 -4.26 -15.54
CA LEU A 74 9.62 -5.12 -16.24
C LEU A 74 8.72 -4.33 -17.19
N HIS A 75 8.20 -3.19 -16.75
CA HIS A 75 7.39 -2.33 -17.62
C HIS A 75 8.19 -1.79 -18.81
N GLN A 76 9.41 -1.30 -18.59
CA GLN A 76 10.29 -0.82 -19.66
C GLN A 76 10.62 -1.90 -20.70
N ASN A 77 10.68 -3.16 -20.29
CA ASN A 77 10.93 -4.32 -21.16
C ASN A 77 9.64 -4.99 -21.66
N LYS A 78 8.47 -4.36 -21.47
CA LYS A 78 7.16 -4.87 -21.90
C LYS A 78 6.85 -6.29 -21.36
N MET A 79 7.32 -6.57 -20.15
CA MET A 79 7.06 -7.82 -19.43
C MET A 79 5.99 -7.61 -18.35
N GLY A 80 5.50 -8.70 -17.77
CA GLY A 80 4.50 -8.64 -16.69
C GLY A 80 5.06 -7.96 -15.44
N TYR A 81 4.63 -6.73 -15.16
CA TYR A 81 5.15 -5.87 -14.09
C TYR A 81 4.22 -5.77 -12.88
N ARG A 82 3.06 -6.39 -12.92
CA ARG A 82 2.09 -6.35 -11.80
C ARG A 82 2.45 -7.39 -10.74
N HIS A 83 2.06 -7.15 -9.49
CA HIS A 83 2.34 -8.07 -8.36
C HIS A 83 1.86 -9.51 -8.60
N LYS A 84 0.80 -9.70 -9.39
CA LYS A 84 0.26 -11.02 -9.75
C LYS A 84 1.06 -11.74 -10.84
N ASP A 85 1.82 -11.00 -11.64
CA ASP A 85 2.51 -11.52 -12.80
C ASP A 85 3.72 -12.37 -12.39
N GLN A 86 3.96 -13.45 -13.11
CA GLN A 86 5.05 -14.38 -12.81
C GLN A 86 6.43 -13.72 -12.95
N HIS A 87 6.60 -12.87 -13.96
CA HIS A 87 7.85 -12.10 -14.15
C HIS A 87 8.19 -11.23 -12.93
N PHE A 88 7.18 -10.56 -12.36
CA PHE A 88 7.38 -9.75 -11.15
C PHE A 88 7.81 -10.61 -9.95
N LYS A 89 7.13 -11.72 -9.71
CA LYS A 89 7.43 -12.63 -8.60
C LYS A 89 8.85 -13.20 -8.70
N GLN A 90 9.26 -13.61 -9.90
CA GLN A 90 10.60 -14.13 -10.15
C GLN A 90 11.68 -13.07 -9.96
N LEU A 91 11.50 -11.89 -10.55
CA LEU A 91 12.48 -10.81 -10.43
C LEU A 91 12.61 -10.31 -8.99
N ALA A 92 11.49 -10.10 -8.28
CA ALA A 92 11.50 -9.70 -6.89
C ALA A 92 12.23 -10.70 -5.99
N SER A 93 12.04 -12.00 -6.23
CA SER A 93 12.78 -13.06 -5.52
C SER A 93 14.29 -13.01 -5.82
N GLN A 94 14.68 -12.82 -7.08
CA GLN A 94 16.09 -12.76 -7.49
C GLN A 94 16.85 -11.59 -6.86
N VAL A 95 16.23 -10.41 -6.78
CA VAL A 95 16.87 -9.20 -6.23
C VAL A 95 16.68 -9.04 -4.72
N GLY A 96 15.89 -9.90 -4.09
CA GLY A 96 15.55 -9.80 -2.68
C GLY A 96 14.66 -8.59 -2.38
N ALA A 97 13.72 -8.27 -3.27
CA ALA A 97 12.74 -7.21 -3.04
C ALA A 97 11.58 -7.74 -2.19
N PRO A 98 11.19 -7.05 -1.10
CA PRO A 98 10.03 -7.43 -0.30
C PRO A 98 8.75 -7.20 -1.09
N ARG A 99 7.76 -8.07 -0.89
CA ARG A 99 6.43 -7.87 -1.49
C ARG A 99 5.67 -6.71 -0.85
N TYR A 100 5.87 -6.50 0.44
CA TYR A 100 5.22 -5.46 1.23
C TYR A 100 6.27 -4.70 2.04
N CYS A 101 6.08 -3.39 2.20
CA CYS A 101 6.86 -2.60 3.15
C CYS A 101 6.33 -2.81 4.58
N THR A 102 7.19 -2.57 5.55
CA THR A 102 6.83 -2.62 6.98
C THR A 102 5.76 -1.55 7.28
N PRO A 103 4.63 -1.88 7.92
CA PRO A 103 3.61 -0.87 8.21
C PRO A 103 4.15 0.24 9.11
N LEU A 104 3.83 1.49 8.79
CA LEU A 104 4.17 2.62 9.66
C LEU A 104 3.37 2.55 10.98
N PRO A 105 3.95 2.97 12.13
CA PRO A 105 3.27 2.98 13.42
C PRO A 105 1.92 3.70 13.39
N GLU A 106 1.85 4.86 12.75
CA GLU A 106 0.61 5.64 12.57
C GLU A 106 -0.50 4.82 11.85
N THR A 107 -0.11 3.91 10.96
CA THR A 107 -1.05 3.05 10.22
C THR A 107 -1.62 1.96 11.11
N LEU A 108 -0.81 1.43 12.02
CA LEU A 108 -1.23 0.41 12.99
C LEU A 108 -2.20 0.99 14.02
N GLU A 109 -1.96 2.21 14.49
CA GLU A 109 -2.85 2.92 15.42
C GLU A 109 -4.22 3.19 14.78
N ARG A 110 -4.24 3.65 13.52
CA ARG A 110 -5.50 3.87 12.78
C ARG A 110 -6.32 2.59 12.58
N LYS A 111 -5.67 1.42 12.40
CA LYS A 111 -6.37 0.14 12.29
C LYS A 111 -7.00 -0.30 13.62
N ARG A 112 -6.47 0.14 14.77
CA ARG A 112 -7.03 -0.16 16.09
C ARG A 112 -8.32 0.61 16.39
N SER A 113 -8.55 1.74 15.73
CA SER A 113 -9.74 2.58 15.91
C SER A 113 -10.81 2.34 14.82
N VAL A 114 -11.06 1.10 14.47
CA VAL A 114 -12.19 0.78 13.56
C VAL A 114 -13.48 1.00 14.34
N GLN A 115 -14.20 2.07 13.99
CA GLN A 115 -15.52 2.33 14.53
C GLN A 115 -16.48 1.21 14.12
N ILE A 116 -17.08 0.56 15.10
CA ILE A 116 -18.11 -0.46 14.88
C ILE A 116 -19.47 0.17 15.14
N TYR A 117 -20.34 0.10 14.15
CA TYR A 117 -21.73 0.52 14.28
C TYR A 117 -22.57 -0.69 14.71
N GLN A 118 -23.41 -0.51 15.72
CA GLN A 118 -24.27 -1.56 16.22
C GLN A 118 -25.75 -1.22 15.88
N TYR A 119 -26.47 -2.21 15.41
CA TYR A 119 -27.88 -2.11 15.08
C TYR A 119 -28.64 -3.25 15.76
N GLN A 120 -29.88 -3.01 16.14
CA GLN A 120 -30.75 -4.03 16.72
C GLN A 120 -32.06 -4.07 15.92
N CYS A 121 -32.54 -5.26 15.67
CA CYS A 121 -33.88 -5.42 15.12
C CYS A 121 -34.95 -5.08 16.14
N SER A 122 -35.84 -4.17 15.82
CA SER A 122 -36.96 -3.78 16.69
C SER A 122 -37.99 -4.88 16.92
N ASN A 123 -38.01 -5.90 16.05
CA ASN A 123 -38.96 -7.00 16.11
C ASN A 123 -38.40 -8.25 16.84
N CYS A 124 -37.28 -8.80 16.36
CA CYS A 124 -36.71 -10.03 16.92
C CYS A 124 -35.50 -9.83 17.86
N GLY A 125 -35.05 -8.58 18.05
CA GLY A 125 -33.95 -8.24 18.93
C GLY A 125 -32.54 -8.63 18.45
N LEU A 126 -32.41 -9.19 17.23
CA LEU A 126 -31.11 -9.61 16.70
C LEU A 126 -30.18 -8.41 16.54
N ILE A 127 -28.93 -8.59 17.00
CA ILE A 127 -27.91 -7.52 16.97
C ILE A 127 -26.98 -7.74 15.78
N TYR A 128 -26.72 -6.63 15.06
CA TYR A 128 -25.80 -6.56 13.92
C TYR A 128 -24.64 -5.62 14.24
N LYS A 129 -23.41 -6.10 14.10
CA LYS A 129 -22.19 -5.28 14.20
C LYS A 129 -21.61 -5.07 12.80
N ARG A 130 -21.42 -3.82 12.41
CA ARG A 130 -20.95 -3.45 11.07
C ARG A 130 -19.83 -2.42 11.14
N LYS A 131 -18.86 -2.55 10.22
CA LYS A 131 -17.76 -1.57 10.06
C LYS A 131 -18.14 -0.34 9.23
N ARG A 132 -19.30 -0.42 8.57
CA ARG A 132 -19.86 0.69 7.77
C ARG A 132 -21.26 1.01 8.27
N ARG A 133 -21.66 2.26 8.13
CA ARG A 133 -23.05 2.66 8.43
C ARG A 133 -24.01 1.89 7.53
N VAL A 134 -25.11 1.44 8.12
CA VAL A 134 -26.22 0.80 7.41
C VAL A 134 -27.35 1.81 7.27
N ASP A 135 -27.88 1.94 6.05
CA ASP A 135 -29.08 2.71 5.80
C ASP A 135 -30.29 1.92 6.29
N THR A 136 -30.80 2.29 7.46
CA THR A 136 -31.92 1.61 8.11
C THR A 136 -33.28 1.85 7.42
N ASN A 137 -33.35 2.79 6.48
CA ASN A 137 -34.54 2.98 5.63
C ASN A 137 -34.59 1.99 4.46
N ARG A 138 -33.41 1.52 4.02
CA ARG A 138 -33.26 0.61 2.88
C ARG A 138 -33.10 -0.85 3.30
N PHE A 139 -32.36 -1.10 4.39
CA PHE A 139 -32.05 -2.46 4.86
C PHE A 139 -32.86 -2.83 6.09
N VAL A 140 -33.34 -4.04 6.10
CA VAL A 140 -34.15 -4.65 7.17
C VAL A 140 -33.44 -5.85 7.79
N CYS A 141 -33.97 -6.37 8.89
CA CYS A 141 -33.44 -7.56 9.53
C CYS A 141 -33.48 -8.77 8.58
N GLY A 142 -32.35 -9.42 8.35
CA GLY A 142 -32.26 -10.61 7.49
C GLY A 142 -32.95 -11.85 8.05
N LYS A 143 -33.27 -11.86 9.37
CA LYS A 143 -33.95 -12.99 10.02
C LYS A 143 -35.48 -12.87 9.92
N CYS A 144 -36.05 -11.69 10.23
CA CYS A 144 -37.50 -11.52 10.35
C CYS A 144 -38.08 -10.38 9.51
N GLY A 145 -37.28 -9.64 8.75
CA GLY A 145 -37.70 -8.49 7.96
C GLY A 145 -38.05 -7.24 8.78
N GLY A 146 -37.85 -7.26 10.10
CA GLY A 146 -38.14 -6.15 10.98
C GLY A 146 -37.19 -4.96 10.78
N ARG A 147 -37.62 -3.81 11.26
CA ARG A 147 -36.84 -2.57 11.17
C ARG A 147 -35.57 -2.63 12.03
N LEU A 148 -34.46 -2.16 11.49
CA LEU A 148 -33.19 -2.01 12.20
C LEU A 148 -33.13 -0.62 12.85
N VAL A 149 -32.68 -0.58 14.12
CA VAL A 149 -32.47 0.66 14.87
C VAL A 149 -30.99 0.69 15.26
N LYS A 150 -30.34 1.83 15.07
CA LYS A 150 -28.95 2.05 15.52
C LYS A 150 -28.94 2.08 17.04
N VAL A 151 -28.04 1.32 17.63
CA VAL A 151 -27.78 1.34 19.06
C VAL A 151 -26.57 2.22 19.30
N ASP A 152 -26.76 3.35 19.97
CA ASP A 152 -25.65 4.19 20.43
C ASP A 152 -25.23 3.71 21.84
N GLU A 153 -23.91 3.54 22.02
CA GLU A 153 -23.34 3.30 23.36
C GLU A 153 -23.43 4.55 24.22
#